data_bb1b0c45b26a50be6780982ba896cf04
#
_entry.id   bb1b0c45b26a50be6780982ba896cf04
#
_cell.length_a   1.000
_cell.length_b   1.000
_cell.length_c   1.000
_cell.angle_alpha   90.00
_cell.angle_beta   90.00
_cell.angle_gamma   90.00
#
_symmetry.space_group_name_H-M   'P 1'
#
loop_
_entity.id
_entity.type
_entity.pdbx_description
1 polymer ?
#
loop_
_entity_poly.entity_id
_entity_poly.type
_entity_poly.pdbx_seq_one_letter_code
_entity_poly.pdbx_strand_id
1 'polypeptide(L)'
;MKTQHFGIEIEMTGISRSKAASLMATFFGTGRKYHEGGAYDTYIAEDGQGRKWKAMNDSRLVPEKKVGGRTVEASTNYRTEVVSPILSYDDIPSLQELIRTLRKAGAFANSSCGIHIHVGAERFTPKTLRNLV
;
A
#
# COMPACT_ATOMS: atom_id res chain seq x y z
N MET A 1 -16.15 23.17 3.93
CA MET A 1 -15.82 22.23 3.26
C MET A 1 -14.45 21.80 3.41
N LYS A 2 -14.17 20.68 3.24
CA LYS A 2 -12.92 20.20 3.51
C LYS A 2 -12.14 19.92 2.31
N THR A 3 -10.99 20.48 2.21
CA THR A 3 -10.09 20.21 1.13
C THR A 3 -8.84 19.52 1.64
N GLN A 4 -8.98 18.84 2.77
CA GLN A 4 -7.87 18.15 3.36
C GLN A 4 -7.37 17.04 2.45
N HIS A 5 -6.06 17.00 2.23
CA HIS A 5 -5.41 15.97 1.43
C HIS A 5 -4.44 15.19 2.28
N PHE A 6 -4.24 13.93 1.92
CA PHE A 6 -3.30 13.08 2.63
C PHE A 6 -2.73 12.04 1.69
N GLY A 7 -1.61 11.45 2.09
CA GLY A 7 -1.06 10.27 1.45
C GLY A 7 -0.93 9.18 2.50
N ILE A 8 -0.93 7.92 2.08
CA ILE A 8 -0.83 6.83 3.02
C ILE A 8 0.18 5.81 2.50
N GLU A 9 0.97 5.27 3.41
CA GLU A 9 1.90 4.18 3.15
C GLU A 9 1.51 3.04 4.07
N ILE A 10 1.22 1.88 3.48
CA ILE A 10 0.78 0.72 4.24
C ILE A 10 1.77 -0.41 3.99
N GLU A 11 2.46 -0.83 5.05
CA GLU A 11 3.43 -1.91 4.98
C GLU A 11 2.74 -3.23 5.24
N MET A 12 3.07 -4.23 4.44
CA MET A 12 2.42 -5.53 4.54
C MET A 12 3.34 -6.63 4.02
N THR A 13 2.98 -7.85 4.34
CA THR A 13 3.58 -9.03 3.77
C THR A 13 2.46 -10.00 3.41
N GLY A 14 2.78 -11.23 3.04
CA GLY A 14 1.76 -12.20 2.62
C GLY A 14 1.34 -12.06 1.17
N ILE A 15 1.76 -10.98 0.52
CA ILE A 15 1.45 -10.73 -0.89
C ILE A 15 2.70 -10.10 -1.50
N SER A 16 3.02 -10.47 -2.73
CA SER A 16 4.18 -9.89 -3.41
C SER A 16 3.84 -8.50 -3.96
N ARG A 17 4.86 -7.71 -4.21
CA ARG A 17 4.68 -6.38 -4.82
C ARG A 17 3.98 -6.48 -6.17
N SER A 18 4.38 -7.45 -6.98
CA SER A 18 3.78 -7.66 -8.30
C SER A 18 2.30 -8.00 -8.18
N LYS A 19 1.96 -8.90 -7.27
CA LYS A 19 0.58 -9.30 -7.06
C LYS A 19 -0.26 -8.14 -6.53
N ALA A 20 0.29 -7.36 -5.60
CA ALA A 20 -0.41 -6.20 -5.07
C ALA A 20 -0.76 -5.22 -6.17
N ALA A 21 0.20 -4.92 -7.06
CA ALA A 21 -0.05 -4.00 -8.16
C ALA A 21 -1.12 -4.55 -9.11
N SER A 22 -1.06 -5.85 -9.42
CA SER A 22 -2.07 -6.47 -10.27
C SER A 22 -3.46 -6.38 -9.67
N LEU A 23 -3.58 -6.65 -8.39
CA LEU A 23 -4.87 -6.57 -7.70
C LEU A 23 -5.38 -5.14 -7.65
N MET A 24 -4.49 -4.17 -7.44
CA MET A 24 -4.89 -2.77 -7.43
C MET A 24 -5.42 -2.35 -8.79
N ALA A 25 -4.73 -2.72 -9.88
CA ALA A 25 -5.19 -2.37 -11.22
C ALA A 25 -6.55 -2.99 -11.53
N THR A 26 -6.78 -4.22 -11.09
CA THR A 26 -8.07 -4.89 -11.24
C THR A 26 -9.14 -4.21 -10.40
N PHE A 27 -8.80 -3.87 -9.16
CA PHE A 27 -9.72 -3.18 -8.25
C PHE A 27 -10.18 -1.85 -8.83
N PHE A 28 -9.23 -1.09 -9.40
CA PHE A 28 -9.55 0.20 -10.01
C PHE A 28 -10.30 0.07 -11.33
N GLY A 29 -10.32 -1.13 -11.90
CA GLY A 29 -10.99 -1.38 -13.18
C GLY A 29 -10.24 -0.88 -14.38
N THR A 30 -9.00 -0.43 -14.23
CA THR A 30 -8.22 0.10 -15.35
C THR A 30 -7.35 -0.96 -16.00
N GLY A 31 -6.93 -1.96 -15.25
CA GLY A 31 -5.95 -2.93 -15.72
C GLY A 31 -4.59 -2.33 -16.04
N ARG A 32 -4.37 -1.05 -15.74
CA ARG A 32 -3.11 -0.39 -16.06
C ARG A 32 -2.12 -0.58 -14.93
N LYS A 33 -1.09 -1.34 -15.22
CA LYS A 33 -0.02 -1.62 -14.27
C LYS A 33 1.27 -1.81 -15.05
N TYR A 34 2.39 -1.53 -14.39
CA TYR A 34 3.70 -1.79 -14.99
C TYR A 34 4.77 -1.86 -13.91
N HIS A 35 5.89 -2.46 -14.27
CA HIS A 35 7.03 -2.60 -13.38
C HIS A 35 8.01 -1.47 -13.66
N GLU A 36 8.04 -0.49 -12.79
CA GLU A 36 8.97 0.62 -12.92
C GLU A 36 10.39 0.21 -12.53
N GLY A 37 10.51 -0.65 -11.53
CA GLY A 37 11.80 -1.12 -11.06
C GLY A 37 12.51 -0.13 -10.16
N GLY A 38 13.79 0.10 -10.43
CA GLY A 38 14.60 1.02 -9.65
C GLY A 38 15.02 0.44 -8.32
N ALA A 39 15.49 1.32 -7.43
CA ALA A 39 16.08 0.92 -6.15
C ALA A 39 15.09 0.19 -5.25
N TYR A 40 13.80 0.45 -5.39
CA TYR A 40 12.77 -0.13 -4.55
C TYR A 40 11.92 -1.17 -5.28
N ASP A 41 12.37 -1.61 -6.46
CA ASP A 41 11.67 -2.62 -7.24
C ASP A 41 10.18 -2.29 -7.32
N THR A 42 9.87 -1.09 -7.76
CA THR A 42 8.53 -0.50 -7.69
C THR A 42 7.63 -1.02 -8.81
N TYR A 43 6.41 -1.39 -8.43
CA TYR A 43 5.33 -1.71 -9.37
C TYR A 43 4.28 -0.62 -9.23
N ILE A 44 3.71 -0.21 -10.37
CA ILE A 44 2.74 0.89 -10.43
C ILE A 44 1.39 0.33 -10.88
N ALA A 45 0.31 0.81 -10.26
CA ALA A 45 -1.05 0.60 -10.76
C ALA A 45 -1.73 1.96 -10.85
N GLU A 46 -2.48 2.18 -11.93
CA GLU A 46 -3.17 3.45 -12.11
C GLU A 46 -4.65 3.30 -11.83
N ASP A 47 -5.21 4.27 -11.13
CA ASP A 47 -6.64 4.26 -10.84
C ASP A 47 -7.43 4.95 -11.95
N GLY A 48 -8.75 5.06 -11.75
CA GLY A 48 -9.63 5.62 -12.76
C GLY A 48 -9.40 7.10 -13.06
N GLN A 49 -8.68 7.79 -12.18
CA GLN A 49 -8.32 9.19 -12.37
C GLN A 49 -6.90 9.34 -12.90
N GLY A 50 -6.24 8.22 -13.21
CA GLY A 50 -4.87 8.26 -13.70
C GLY A 50 -3.84 8.46 -12.61
N ARG A 51 -4.23 8.40 -11.35
CA ARG A 51 -3.29 8.56 -10.25
C ARG A 51 -2.51 7.26 -10.06
N LYS A 52 -1.25 7.38 -9.66
CA LYS A 52 -0.35 6.23 -9.56
C LYS A 52 -0.26 5.73 -8.12
N TRP A 53 -0.58 4.47 -7.95
CA TRP A 53 -0.42 3.75 -6.70
C TRP A 53 0.81 2.86 -6.86
N LYS A 54 1.63 2.77 -5.82
CA LYS A 54 2.89 2.05 -5.91
C LYS A 54 2.93 0.89 -4.93
N ALA A 55 3.55 -0.20 -5.35
CA ALA A 55 3.92 -1.29 -4.47
C ALA A 55 5.43 -1.38 -4.50
N MET A 56 6.08 -1.08 -3.36
CA MET A 56 7.51 -0.87 -3.29
C MET A 56 8.14 -1.79 -2.26
N ASN A 57 9.43 -2.04 -2.41
CA ASN A 57 10.21 -2.78 -1.44
C ASN A 57 10.60 -1.86 -0.27
N ASP A 58 10.48 -2.38 0.93
CA ASP A 58 11.06 -1.74 2.12
C ASP A 58 11.89 -2.83 2.82
N SER A 59 13.19 -2.63 2.84
CA SER A 59 14.12 -3.66 3.35
C SER A 59 13.96 -3.93 4.85
N ARG A 60 13.24 -3.07 5.58
CA ARG A 60 12.99 -3.29 7.00
C ARG A 60 11.89 -4.30 7.26
N LEU A 61 11.09 -4.62 6.25
CA LEU A 61 9.99 -5.57 6.40
C LEU A 61 10.52 -6.99 6.44
N VAL A 62 9.92 -7.81 7.30
CA VAL A 62 10.23 -9.23 7.39
C VAL A 62 9.25 -9.97 6.49
N PRO A 63 9.72 -10.58 5.38
CA PRO A 63 8.79 -11.18 4.42
C PRO A 63 8.30 -12.54 4.91
N GLU A 64 6.98 -12.69 4.92
CA GLU A 64 6.32 -13.91 5.37
C GLU A 64 5.11 -14.20 4.50
N LYS A 65 4.61 -15.41 4.55
CA LYS A 65 3.36 -15.79 3.89
C LYS A 65 2.68 -16.89 4.67
N LYS A 66 1.41 -17.11 4.38
CA LYS A 66 0.65 -18.18 5.01
C LYS A 66 0.64 -19.39 4.10
N VAL A 67 0.94 -20.55 4.67
CA VAL A 67 0.85 -21.82 3.98
C VAL A 67 0.14 -22.79 4.90
N GLY A 68 -1.05 -23.25 4.49
CA GLY A 68 -1.84 -24.16 5.31
C GLY A 68 -2.19 -23.56 6.67
N GLY A 69 -2.46 -22.27 6.72
CA GLY A 69 -2.78 -21.57 7.96
C GLY A 69 -1.59 -21.22 8.83
N ARG A 70 -0.38 -21.59 8.41
CA ARG A 70 0.84 -21.32 9.17
C ARG A 70 1.62 -20.20 8.52
N THR A 71 2.27 -19.39 9.36
CA THR A 71 3.15 -18.32 8.87
C THR A 71 4.54 -18.91 8.64
N VAL A 72 5.06 -18.73 7.43
CA VAL A 72 6.39 -19.21 7.06
C VAL A 72 7.19 -18.08 6.42
N GLU A 73 8.50 -18.23 6.34
CA GLU A 73 9.36 -17.28 5.66
C GLU A 73 9.00 -17.24 4.18
N ALA A 74 9.13 -16.06 3.60
CA ALA A 74 8.88 -15.86 2.18
C ALA A 74 10.06 -15.14 1.56
N SER A 75 10.11 -15.08 0.22
CA SER A 75 11.15 -14.35 -0.48
C SER A 75 10.97 -12.84 -0.25
N THR A 76 12.04 -12.09 -0.58
CA THR A 76 12.00 -10.63 -0.41
C THR A 76 10.94 -9.96 -1.28
N ASN A 77 10.40 -10.66 -2.28
CA ASN A 77 9.28 -10.14 -3.07
C ASN A 77 8.04 -9.87 -2.22
N TYR A 78 7.97 -10.47 -1.04
CA TYR A 78 6.84 -10.31 -0.11
C TYR A 78 7.07 -9.16 0.87
N ARG A 79 8.08 -8.35 0.66
CA ARG A 79 8.23 -7.05 1.31
C ARG A 79 7.45 -6.06 0.48
N THR A 80 6.29 -5.64 0.97
CA THR A 80 5.39 -4.82 0.16
C THR A 80 4.93 -3.60 0.94
N GLU A 81 5.28 -2.44 0.43
CA GLU A 81 4.76 -1.18 0.93
C GLU A 81 3.89 -0.58 -0.15
N VAL A 82 2.61 -0.41 0.15
CA VAL A 82 1.67 0.23 -0.78
C VAL A 82 1.66 1.71 -0.48
N VAL A 83 1.97 2.53 -1.48
CA VAL A 83 2.05 3.98 -1.36
C VAL A 83 0.96 4.58 -2.24
N SER A 84 0.06 5.35 -1.62
CA SER A 84 -1.03 5.98 -2.35
C SER A 84 -0.55 7.25 -3.04
N PRO A 85 -1.29 7.70 -4.06
CA PRO A 85 -1.18 9.09 -4.49
C PRO A 85 -1.80 10.00 -3.43
N ILE A 86 -1.87 11.30 -3.71
CA ILE A 86 -2.55 12.23 -2.82
C ILE A 86 -4.05 11.95 -2.88
N LEU A 87 -4.64 11.75 -1.71
CA LEU A 87 -6.06 11.38 -1.56
C LEU A 87 -6.81 12.47 -0.82
N SER A 88 -8.13 12.40 -0.89
CA SER A 88 -9.02 13.28 -0.13
C SER A 88 -10.01 12.41 0.66
N TYR A 89 -10.87 13.05 1.44
CA TYR A 89 -11.88 12.33 2.20
C TYR A 89 -12.74 11.43 1.34
N ASP A 90 -13.03 11.87 0.12
CA ASP A 90 -13.90 11.09 -0.77
C ASP A 90 -13.27 9.77 -1.18
N ASP A 91 -11.96 9.65 -1.04
CA ASP A 91 -11.24 8.42 -1.40
C ASP A 91 -11.25 7.37 -0.28
N ILE A 92 -11.64 7.74 0.93
CA ILE A 92 -11.52 6.84 2.08
C ILE A 92 -12.32 5.54 1.92
N PRO A 93 -13.59 5.57 1.50
CA PRO A 93 -14.31 4.31 1.33
C PRO A 93 -13.64 3.37 0.34
N SER A 94 -13.13 3.91 -0.76
CA SER A 94 -12.43 3.13 -1.77
C SER A 94 -11.12 2.56 -1.21
N LEU A 95 -10.39 3.37 -0.44
CA LEU A 95 -9.16 2.92 0.20
C LEU A 95 -9.44 1.75 1.14
N GLN A 96 -10.50 1.82 1.93
CA GLN A 96 -10.86 0.74 2.84
C GLN A 96 -11.20 -0.54 2.08
N GLU A 97 -11.91 -0.43 0.97
CA GLU A 97 -12.23 -1.59 0.13
C GLU A 97 -10.98 -2.18 -0.51
N LEU A 98 -10.06 -1.32 -0.93
CA LEU A 98 -8.79 -1.79 -1.50
C LEU A 98 -8.02 -2.61 -0.46
N ILE A 99 -7.93 -2.11 0.77
CA ILE A 99 -7.23 -2.83 1.83
C ILE A 99 -7.88 -4.19 2.07
N ARG A 100 -9.21 -4.26 2.09
CA ARG A 100 -9.91 -5.54 2.25
C ARG A 100 -9.59 -6.48 1.10
N THR A 101 -9.53 -5.96 -0.11
CA THR A 101 -9.21 -6.75 -1.29
C THR A 101 -7.82 -7.37 -1.17
N LEU A 102 -6.84 -6.56 -0.74
CA LEU A 102 -5.47 -7.06 -0.56
C LEU A 102 -5.42 -8.13 0.54
N ARG A 103 -6.13 -7.90 1.63
CA ARG A 103 -6.16 -8.87 2.74
C ARG A 103 -6.78 -10.19 2.33
N LYS A 104 -7.85 -10.15 1.55
CA LYS A 104 -8.47 -11.38 1.04
C LYS A 104 -7.53 -12.16 0.15
N ALA A 105 -6.60 -11.48 -0.49
CA ALA A 105 -5.62 -12.13 -1.38
C ALA A 105 -4.38 -12.61 -0.62
N GLY A 106 -4.33 -12.43 0.68
CA GLY A 106 -3.26 -12.97 1.51
C GLY A 106 -2.44 -11.94 2.27
N ALA A 107 -2.64 -10.64 2.02
CA ALA A 107 -1.85 -9.60 2.70
C ALA A 107 -2.17 -9.58 4.19
N PHE A 108 -1.12 -9.42 4.99
CA PHE A 108 -1.28 -9.26 6.43
C PHE A 108 -0.12 -8.43 6.97
N ALA A 109 -0.27 -7.95 8.20
CA ALA A 109 0.77 -7.20 8.88
C ALA A 109 1.43 -8.10 9.92
N ASN A 110 2.75 -7.99 10.04
CA ASN A 110 3.46 -8.59 11.16
C ASN A 110 4.11 -7.45 11.96
N SER A 111 4.95 -7.79 12.94
CA SER A 111 5.52 -6.78 13.83
C SER A 111 6.47 -5.81 13.12
N SER A 112 6.92 -6.14 11.91
CA SER A 112 7.77 -5.23 11.13
C SER A 112 6.97 -4.21 10.34
N CYS A 113 5.64 -4.34 10.27
CA CYS A 113 4.77 -3.54 9.41
C CYS A 113 4.12 -2.40 10.18
N GLY A 114 3.90 -1.30 9.50
CA GLY A 114 3.20 -0.14 10.06
C GLY A 114 2.40 0.57 9.01
N ILE A 115 1.74 1.65 9.42
CA ILE A 115 0.98 2.52 8.54
C ILE A 115 1.46 3.94 8.80
N HIS A 116 1.76 4.68 7.73
CA HIS A 116 2.17 6.08 7.85
C HIS A 116 1.20 6.95 7.06
N ILE A 117 0.69 7.99 7.71
CA ILE A 117 -0.23 8.93 7.08
C ILE A 117 0.44 10.29 7.03
N HIS A 118 0.52 10.85 5.82
CA HIS A 118 1.11 12.16 5.57
C HIS A 118 -0.01 13.10 5.19
N VAL A 119 -0.26 14.15 6.02
CA VAL A 119 -1.31 15.10 5.73
C VAL A 119 -0.70 16.41 5.26
N GLY A 120 -1.54 17.30 4.74
CA GLY A 120 -1.09 18.54 4.12
C GLY A 120 0.04 19.21 4.88
N ALA A 121 1.19 19.37 4.23
CA ALA A 121 2.44 19.71 4.92
C ALA A 121 2.39 21.01 5.69
N GLU A 122 1.69 22.01 5.17
CA GLU A 122 1.68 23.30 5.82
C GLU A 122 0.83 23.33 7.08
N ARG A 123 0.10 22.24 7.35
CA ARG A 123 -0.81 22.22 8.47
C ARG A 123 -0.46 21.23 9.56
N PHE A 124 0.55 20.41 9.34
CA PHE A 124 0.77 19.27 10.21
C PHE A 124 2.23 19.15 10.60
N THR A 125 2.43 18.65 11.81
CA THR A 125 3.75 18.39 12.35
C THR A 125 3.98 16.88 12.39
N PRO A 126 5.22 16.42 12.51
CA PRO A 126 5.48 14.99 12.69
C PRO A 126 4.75 14.41 13.88
N LYS A 127 4.56 15.17 14.93
CA LYS A 127 3.83 14.70 16.10
C LYS A 127 2.38 14.41 15.77
N THR A 128 1.75 15.30 14.99
CA THR A 128 0.38 15.11 14.55
C THR A 128 0.26 13.85 13.72
N LEU A 129 1.22 13.62 12.81
CA LEU A 129 1.20 12.43 11.98
C LEU A 129 1.27 11.15 12.80
N ARG A 130 2.12 11.14 13.83
CA ARG A 130 2.24 9.96 14.67
C ARG A 130 0.94 9.63 15.40
N ASN A 131 0.19 10.64 15.76
CA ASN A 131 -1.07 10.44 16.48
C ASN A 131 -2.17 9.87 15.61
N LEU A 132 -2.00 9.92 14.30
CA LEU A 132 -3.00 9.38 13.37
C LEU A 132 -2.79 7.89 13.10
N VAL A 133 -1.66 7.36 13.48
CA VAL A 133 -1.32 5.96 13.29
C VAL A 133 -1.52 5.16 14.57
#